data_a180d4c0c6f02131f60a2643dbbcb811
#
_entry.id   a180d4c0c6f02131f60a2643dbbcb811
#
_cell.length_a   1.000
_cell.length_b   1.000
_cell.length_c   1.000
_cell.angle_alpha   90.00
_cell.angle_beta   90.00
_cell.angle_gamma   90.00
#
_symmetry.space_group_name_H-M   'P 1'
#
loop_
_entity.id
_entity.type
_entity.pdbx_description
1 polymer ?
#
loop_
_entity_poly.entity_id
_entity_poly.type
_entity_poly.pdbx_seq_one_letter_code
_entity_poly.pdbx_strand_id
1 'polypeptide(L)'
;MIKLSNDLQHFCGDIGYNFNDPSLLITALTHSSVSSSTRSDNERLEFLGDRVLGLVMAQALLDADKEASEGQLAPRFNALVRKETCADVAREIDLGAVLKLGRSEMLTGGRRKEALLADAMEAVIAAIYIDAGFNVA
;
A
#
# COMPACT_ATOMS: atom_id res chain seq x y z
N MET A 1 -0.27 -3.44 -24.32
CA MET A 1 -0.17 -2.70 -23.04
C MET A 1 -1.46 -2.83 -22.26
N ILE A 2 -1.37 -3.10 -20.97
CA ILE A 2 -2.54 -3.18 -20.09
C ILE A 2 -3.09 -1.78 -19.87
N LYS A 3 -4.39 -1.62 -20.09
CA LYS A 3 -5.08 -0.36 -19.83
C LYS A 3 -5.85 -0.47 -18.51
N LEU A 4 -5.66 0.49 -17.64
CA LEU A 4 -6.39 0.56 -16.38
C LEU A 4 -7.86 0.93 -16.60
N SER A 5 -8.74 0.36 -15.77
CA SER A 5 -10.15 0.75 -15.72
C SER A 5 -10.28 2.22 -15.30
N ASN A 6 -11.45 2.81 -15.53
CA ASN A 6 -11.73 4.18 -15.11
C ASN A 6 -11.55 4.37 -13.60
N ASP A 7 -11.99 3.40 -12.80
CA ASP A 7 -11.84 3.45 -11.33
C ASP A 7 -10.38 3.48 -10.92
N LEU A 8 -9.52 2.67 -11.56
CA LEU A 8 -8.10 2.65 -11.28
C LEU A 8 -7.40 3.91 -11.77
N GLN A 9 -7.81 4.46 -12.91
CA GLN A 9 -7.30 5.74 -13.38
C GLN A 9 -7.63 6.87 -12.40
N HIS A 10 -8.85 6.86 -11.86
CA HIS A 10 -9.26 7.82 -10.85
C HIS A 10 -8.45 7.67 -9.57
N PHE A 11 -8.23 6.44 -9.13
CA PHE A 11 -7.38 6.15 -7.97
C PHE A 11 -5.96 6.69 -8.17
N CYS A 12 -5.37 6.49 -9.35
CA CYS A 12 -4.05 7.06 -9.67
C CYS A 12 -4.06 8.58 -9.58
N GLY A 13 -5.14 9.24 -10.03
CA GLY A 13 -5.31 10.68 -9.87
C GLY A 13 -5.33 11.12 -8.42
N ASP A 14 -6.00 10.36 -7.55
CA ASP A 14 -6.10 10.67 -6.11
C ASP A 14 -4.74 10.54 -5.40
N ILE A 15 -3.94 9.55 -5.77
CA ILE A 15 -2.60 9.38 -5.18
C ILE A 15 -1.52 10.21 -5.88
N GLY A 16 -1.85 10.81 -7.02
CA GLY A 16 -0.92 11.67 -7.76
C GLY A 16 0.19 10.92 -8.49
N TYR A 17 -0.04 9.66 -8.85
CA TYR A 17 0.96 8.86 -9.56
C TYR A 17 0.33 8.03 -10.68
N ASN A 18 0.95 8.07 -11.86
CA ASN A 18 0.57 7.26 -13.01
C ASN A 18 1.64 6.18 -13.26
N PHE A 19 1.22 4.92 -13.27
CA PHE A 19 2.14 3.79 -13.40
C PHE A 19 2.67 3.64 -14.83
N ASN A 20 3.98 3.43 -14.96
CA ASN A 20 4.62 3.00 -16.21
C ASN A 20 4.24 1.55 -16.52
N ASP A 21 4.20 0.70 -15.50
CA ASP A 21 3.71 -0.68 -15.59
C ASP A 21 2.41 -0.82 -14.79
N PRO A 22 1.24 -0.70 -15.43
CA PRO A 22 -0.05 -0.80 -14.74
C PRO A 22 -0.29 -2.17 -14.06
N SER A 23 0.38 -3.23 -14.49
CA SER A 23 0.22 -4.55 -13.88
C SER A 23 0.65 -4.57 -12.41
N LEU A 24 1.58 -3.71 -12.03
CA LEU A 24 2.02 -3.57 -10.64
C LEU A 24 0.89 -3.09 -9.76
N LEU A 25 0.12 -2.11 -10.20
CA LEU A 25 -1.03 -1.62 -9.44
C LEU A 25 -2.12 -2.69 -9.34
N ILE A 26 -2.40 -3.39 -10.42
CA ILE A 26 -3.42 -4.45 -10.43
C ILE A 26 -3.04 -5.54 -9.43
N THR A 27 -1.78 -5.97 -9.43
CA THR A 27 -1.28 -6.97 -8.48
C THR A 27 -1.37 -6.45 -7.04
N ALA A 28 -0.97 -5.20 -6.79
CA ALA A 28 -1.02 -4.60 -5.47
C ALA A 28 -2.43 -4.56 -4.88
N LEU A 29 -3.44 -4.39 -5.72
CA LEU A 29 -4.84 -4.30 -5.30
C LEU A 29 -5.57 -5.65 -5.34
N THR A 30 -4.89 -6.75 -5.66
CA THR A 30 -5.48 -8.09 -5.72
C THR A 30 -5.20 -8.84 -4.43
N HIS A 31 -6.27 -9.06 -3.64
CA HIS A 31 -6.18 -9.83 -2.39
C HIS A 31 -6.02 -11.33 -2.70
N SER A 32 -5.38 -12.05 -1.78
CA SER A 32 -5.12 -13.50 -1.93
C SER A 32 -6.40 -14.33 -2.11
N SER A 33 -7.54 -13.84 -1.66
CA SER A 33 -8.84 -14.51 -1.87
C SER A 33 -9.22 -14.67 -3.35
N VAL A 34 -8.57 -13.91 -4.25
CA VAL A 34 -8.81 -13.96 -5.70
C VAL A 34 -7.69 -14.72 -6.42
N SER A 35 -6.56 -15.00 -5.75
CA SER A 35 -5.40 -15.59 -6.40
C SER A 35 -5.67 -16.97 -6.96
N SER A 36 -4.96 -17.30 -8.04
CA SER A 36 -5.02 -18.60 -8.69
C SER A 36 -3.63 -18.91 -9.28
N SER A 37 -3.48 -20.06 -9.92
CA SER A 37 -2.22 -20.41 -10.59
C SER A 37 -1.84 -19.42 -11.69
N THR A 38 -2.81 -18.64 -12.22
CA THR A 38 -2.59 -17.68 -13.31
C THR A 38 -2.72 -16.23 -12.89
N ARG A 39 -3.10 -15.98 -11.63
CA ARG A 39 -3.31 -14.61 -11.12
C ARG A 39 -2.52 -14.39 -9.85
N SER A 40 -1.63 -13.41 -9.89
CA SER A 40 -0.83 -13.01 -8.74
C SER A 40 -1.65 -12.18 -7.75
N ASP A 41 -1.34 -12.30 -6.47
CA ASP A 41 -1.90 -11.47 -5.41
C ASP A 41 -0.84 -10.50 -4.85
N ASN A 42 -1.23 -9.75 -3.83
CA ASN A 42 -0.42 -8.67 -3.28
C ASN A 42 0.55 -9.07 -2.15
N GLU A 43 0.64 -10.35 -1.77
CA GLU A 43 1.44 -10.74 -0.60
C GLU A 43 2.92 -10.37 -0.71
N ARG A 44 3.53 -10.60 -1.86
CA ARG A 44 4.94 -10.28 -2.06
C ARG A 44 5.20 -8.77 -2.07
N LEU A 45 4.30 -8.01 -2.67
CA LEU A 45 4.39 -6.55 -2.68
C LEU A 45 4.18 -5.97 -1.28
N GLU A 46 3.24 -6.52 -0.52
CA GLU A 46 3.04 -6.15 0.89
C GLU A 46 4.34 -6.31 1.69
N PHE A 47 5.00 -7.46 1.54
CA PHE A 47 6.27 -7.72 2.23
C PHE A 47 7.31 -6.64 1.90
N LEU A 48 7.50 -6.31 0.63
CA LEU A 48 8.43 -5.28 0.20
C LEU A 48 7.99 -3.90 0.69
N GLY A 49 6.71 -3.59 0.55
CA GLY A 49 6.16 -2.28 0.92
C GLY A 49 6.31 -1.96 2.41
N ASP A 50 6.22 -2.96 3.25
CA ASP A 50 6.48 -2.79 4.69
C ASP A 50 7.91 -2.30 4.95
N ARG A 51 8.89 -2.84 4.22
CA ARG A 51 10.30 -2.42 4.35
C ARG A 51 10.53 -1.03 3.77
N VAL A 52 9.93 -0.72 2.64
CA VAL A 52 10.02 0.62 2.04
C VAL A 52 9.41 1.65 2.98
N LEU A 53 8.23 1.41 3.49
CA LEU A 53 7.56 2.28 4.46
C LEU A 53 8.43 2.49 5.69
N GLY A 54 9.00 1.42 6.24
CA GLY A 54 9.87 1.50 7.40
C GLY A 54 11.09 2.39 7.14
N LEU A 55 11.74 2.23 6.01
CA LEU A 55 12.91 3.04 5.66
C LEU A 55 12.53 4.51 5.45
N VAL A 56 11.46 4.78 4.73
CA VAL A 56 10.97 6.14 4.48
C VAL A 56 10.68 6.86 5.80
N MET A 57 9.96 6.22 6.70
CA MET A 57 9.56 6.82 7.98
C MET A 57 10.75 6.98 8.92
N ALA A 58 11.67 6.02 8.96
CA ALA A 58 12.87 6.13 9.77
C ALA A 58 13.73 7.31 9.32
N GLN A 59 13.93 7.48 8.02
CA GLN A 59 14.70 8.59 7.50
C GLN A 59 14.02 9.94 7.76
N ALA A 60 12.70 10.00 7.56
CA ALA A 60 11.93 11.22 7.81
C ALA A 60 12.05 11.66 9.28
N LEU A 61 12.02 10.70 10.21
CA LEU A 61 12.19 11.01 11.65
C LEU A 61 13.59 11.50 11.97
N LEU A 62 14.62 10.90 11.40
CA LEU A 62 15.99 11.38 11.58
C LEU A 62 16.18 12.79 11.06
N ASP A 63 15.58 13.11 9.92
CA ASP A 63 15.67 14.43 9.32
C ASP A 63 14.87 15.48 10.10
N ALA A 64 13.73 15.09 10.67
CA ALA A 64 12.86 15.99 11.42
C ALA A 64 13.40 16.33 12.81
N ASP A 65 14.10 15.40 13.46
CA ASP A 65 14.63 15.59 14.81
C ASP A 65 16.03 14.99 14.90
N LYS A 66 17.03 15.82 14.66
CA LYS A 66 18.44 15.40 14.59
C LYS A 66 19.06 15.06 15.95
N GLU A 67 18.39 15.43 17.03
CA GLU A 67 18.92 15.22 18.37
C GLU A 67 18.22 14.12 19.16
N ALA A 68 17.10 13.61 18.65
CA ALA A 68 16.35 12.55 19.31
C ALA A 68 17.16 11.25 19.38
N SER A 69 17.13 10.61 20.54
CA SER A 69 17.73 9.29 20.74
C SER A 69 16.88 8.20 20.08
N GLU A 70 17.47 7.03 19.90
CA GLU A 70 16.72 5.85 19.43
C GLU A 70 15.48 5.58 20.29
N GLY A 71 15.63 5.66 21.61
CA GLY A 71 14.53 5.46 22.53
C GLY A 71 13.38 6.45 22.37
N GLN A 72 13.69 7.67 21.90
CA GLN A 72 12.67 8.68 21.57
C GLN A 72 12.07 8.47 20.18
N LEU A 73 12.87 7.99 19.23
CA LEU A 73 12.42 7.77 17.86
C LEU A 73 11.54 6.53 17.69
N ALA A 74 11.85 5.45 18.42
CA ALA A 74 11.16 4.17 18.23
C ALA A 74 9.64 4.24 18.43
N PRO A 75 9.10 4.89 19.48
CA PRO A 75 7.64 5.00 19.62
C PRO A 75 7.00 5.82 18.49
N ARG A 76 7.67 6.86 18.02
CA ARG A 76 7.20 7.68 16.90
C ARG A 76 7.15 6.86 15.61
N PHE A 77 8.21 6.09 15.36
CA PHE A 77 8.30 5.19 14.22
C PHE A 77 7.15 4.17 14.24
N ASN A 78 6.97 3.48 15.37
CA ASN A 78 5.92 2.47 15.51
C ASN A 78 4.53 3.05 15.24
N ALA A 79 4.26 4.28 15.68
CA ALA A 79 3.00 4.95 15.43
C ALA A 79 2.76 5.24 13.94
N LEU A 80 3.84 5.50 13.18
CA LEU A 80 3.73 5.83 11.75
C LEU A 80 3.57 4.60 10.87
N VAL A 81 4.18 3.46 11.23
CA VAL A 81 4.21 2.27 10.36
C VAL A 81 3.22 1.18 10.75
N ARG A 82 2.48 1.34 11.84
CA ARG A 82 1.54 0.32 12.29
C ARG A 82 0.35 0.17 11.34
N LYS A 83 -0.29 -0.97 11.41
CA LYS A 83 -1.39 -1.32 10.49
C LYS A 83 -2.56 -0.34 10.57
N GLU A 84 -2.89 0.14 11.75
CA GLU A 84 -3.97 1.11 11.96
C GLU A 84 -3.72 2.38 11.17
N THR A 85 -2.51 2.89 11.18
CA THR A 85 -2.12 4.10 10.44
C THR A 85 -2.19 3.87 8.93
N CYS A 86 -1.66 2.74 8.46
CA CYS A 86 -1.75 2.38 7.04
C CYS A 86 -3.20 2.25 6.58
N ALA A 87 -4.06 1.65 7.39
CA ALA A 87 -5.47 1.53 7.09
C ALA A 87 -6.18 2.89 7.06
N ASP A 88 -5.81 3.80 7.97
CA ASP A 88 -6.38 5.16 7.99
C ASP A 88 -6.03 5.91 6.70
N VAL A 89 -4.78 5.83 6.25
CA VAL A 89 -4.36 6.43 4.97
C VAL A 89 -5.09 5.77 3.80
N ALA A 90 -5.23 4.45 3.82
CA ALA A 90 -5.98 3.72 2.79
C ALA A 90 -7.43 4.22 2.69
N ARG A 91 -8.05 4.51 3.83
CA ARG A 91 -9.42 5.06 3.87
C ARG A 91 -9.47 6.46 3.28
N GLU A 92 -8.49 7.30 3.58
CA GLU A 92 -8.41 8.67 3.05
C GLU A 92 -8.35 8.70 1.52
N ILE A 93 -7.67 7.73 0.90
CA ILE A 93 -7.55 7.65 -0.55
C ILE A 93 -8.57 6.70 -1.18
N ASP A 94 -9.54 6.22 -0.40
CA ASP A 94 -10.61 5.30 -0.81
C ASP A 94 -10.09 4.04 -1.52
N LEU A 95 -9.00 3.48 -0.99
CA LEU A 95 -8.35 2.30 -1.56
C LEU A 95 -9.28 1.09 -1.52
N GLY A 96 -10.11 0.96 -0.49
CA GLY A 96 -11.03 -0.16 -0.35
C GLY A 96 -11.99 -0.31 -1.54
N ALA A 97 -12.37 0.79 -2.19
CA ALA A 97 -13.27 0.77 -3.34
C ALA A 97 -12.65 0.06 -4.56
N VAL A 98 -11.32 0.08 -4.68
CA VAL A 98 -10.62 -0.52 -5.83
C VAL A 98 -9.96 -1.87 -5.50
N LEU A 99 -10.11 -2.38 -4.27
CA LEU A 99 -9.61 -3.70 -3.91
C LEU A 99 -10.34 -4.80 -4.68
N LYS A 100 -9.58 -5.73 -5.23
CA LYS A 100 -10.12 -6.92 -5.85
C LYS A 100 -10.15 -8.04 -4.81
N LEU A 101 -11.34 -8.47 -4.44
CA LEU A 101 -11.62 -9.46 -3.40
C LEU A 101 -12.40 -10.63 -3.97
N GLY A 102 -12.16 -11.82 -3.42
CA GLY A 102 -13.02 -12.97 -3.66
C GLY A 102 -14.42 -12.71 -3.12
N ARG A 103 -15.41 -13.42 -3.67
CA ARG A 103 -16.82 -13.19 -3.33
C ARG A 103 -17.09 -13.35 -1.83
N SER A 104 -16.54 -14.39 -1.22
CA SER A 104 -16.73 -14.67 0.20
C SER A 104 -16.17 -13.52 1.07
N GLU A 105 -14.96 -13.06 0.75
CA GLU A 105 -14.33 -11.96 1.49
C GLU A 105 -15.11 -10.66 1.31
N MET A 106 -15.62 -10.41 0.11
CA MET A 106 -16.44 -9.23 -0.16
C MET A 106 -17.73 -9.24 0.68
N LEU A 107 -18.39 -10.40 0.78
CA LEU A 107 -19.64 -10.55 1.53
C LEU A 107 -19.43 -10.36 3.03
N THR A 108 -18.24 -10.64 3.55
CA THR A 108 -17.92 -10.44 4.98
C THR A 108 -17.34 -9.05 5.27
N GLY A 109 -17.43 -8.12 4.34
CA GLY A 109 -16.99 -6.74 4.54
C GLY A 109 -15.50 -6.52 4.35
N GLY A 110 -14.82 -7.35 3.54
CA GLY A 110 -13.37 -7.26 3.33
C GLY A 110 -12.86 -5.89 2.92
N ARG A 111 -13.65 -5.12 2.14
CA ARG A 111 -13.27 -3.77 1.69
C ARG A 111 -13.06 -2.77 2.85
N ARG A 112 -13.59 -3.06 4.04
CA ARG A 112 -13.50 -2.19 5.21
C ARG A 112 -12.60 -2.77 6.30
N LYS A 113 -12.11 -4.00 6.14
CA LYS A 113 -11.26 -4.64 7.16
C LYS A 113 -9.90 -3.95 7.23
N GLU A 114 -9.52 -3.57 8.43
CA GLU A 114 -8.28 -2.86 8.69
C GLU A 114 -7.05 -3.61 8.15
N ALA A 115 -6.95 -4.90 8.39
CA ALA A 115 -5.81 -5.70 7.95
C ALA A 115 -5.69 -5.71 6.42
N LEU A 116 -6.80 -5.86 5.69
CA LEU A 116 -6.78 -5.89 4.22
C LEU A 116 -6.40 -4.53 3.64
N LEU A 117 -6.91 -3.45 4.23
CA LEU A 117 -6.59 -2.09 3.82
C LEU A 117 -5.12 -1.77 4.07
N ALA A 118 -4.60 -2.12 5.24
CA ALA A 118 -3.20 -1.89 5.58
C ALA A 118 -2.25 -2.66 4.65
N ASP A 119 -2.54 -3.93 4.42
CA ASP A 119 -1.72 -4.80 3.55
C ASP A 119 -1.71 -4.29 2.11
N ALA A 120 -2.86 -3.87 1.59
CA ALA A 120 -2.95 -3.32 0.25
C ALA A 120 -2.25 -1.96 0.14
N MET A 121 -2.30 -1.14 1.17
CA MET A 121 -1.57 0.14 1.20
C MET A 121 -0.07 -0.09 1.07
N GLU A 122 0.46 -1.03 1.85
CA GLU A 122 1.88 -1.39 1.76
C GLU A 122 2.21 -1.94 0.37
N ALA A 123 1.34 -2.76 -0.20
CA ALA A 123 1.54 -3.29 -1.56
C ALA A 123 1.55 -2.20 -2.63
N VAL A 124 0.71 -1.17 -2.51
CA VAL A 124 0.72 -0.01 -3.41
C VAL A 124 2.03 0.76 -3.30
N ILE A 125 2.53 0.96 -2.07
CA ILE A 125 3.84 1.60 -1.85
C ILE A 125 4.94 0.82 -2.57
N ALA A 126 4.95 -0.51 -2.44
CA ALA A 126 5.92 -1.36 -3.14
C ALA A 126 5.78 -1.26 -4.66
N ALA A 127 4.56 -1.22 -5.17
CA ALA A 127 4.31 -1.09 -6.61
C ALA A 127 4.90 0.22 -7.15
N ILE A 128 4.71 1.33 -6.46
CA ILE A 128 5.29 2.62 -6.83
C ILE A 128 6.82 2.55 -6.75
N TYR A 129 7.35 1.95 -5.70
CA TYR A 129 8.80 1.78 -5.52
C TYR A 129 9.43 1.03 -6.69
N ILE A 130 8.84 -0.09 -7.10
CA ILE A 130 9.34 -0.88 -8.23
C ILE A 130 9.25 -0.08 -9.53
N ASP A 131 8.16 0.64 -9.73
CA ASP A 131 7.87 1.36 -10.97
C ASP A 131 8.68 2.65 -11.13
N ALA A 132 8.98 3.36 -10.03
CA ALA A 132 9.55 4.70 -10.09
C ALA A 132 10.66 4.99 -9.07
N GLY A 133 10.95 4.08 -8.16
CA GLY A 133 12.02 4.22 -7.18
C GLY A 133 11.58 4.82 -5.84
N PHE A 134 12.56 4.92 -4.94
CA PHE A 134 12.35 5.29 -3.54
C PHE A 134 11.76 6.68 -3.36
N ASN A 135 12.28 7.67 -4.09
CA ASN A 135 11.85 9.06 -3.88
C ASN A 135 10.40 9.31 -4.25
N VAL A 136 9.87 8.58 -5.24
CA VAL A 136 8.47 8.72 -5.65
C VAL A 136 7.57 7.95 -4.68
N ALA A 137 8.01 6.80 -4.23
CA ALA A 137 7.22 5.99 -3.31
C ALA A 137 7.02 6.68 -1.96
#